data_9067a2a4e15aaad4f81d04b52022c941
#
_entry.id   9067a2a4e15aaad4f81d04b52022c941
#
_cell.length_a   1.000
_cell.length_b   1.000
_cell.length_c   1.000
_cell.angle_alpha   90.00
_cell.angle_beta   90.00
_cell.angle_gamma   90.00
#
_symmetry.space_group_name_H-M   'P 1'
#
loop_
_entity.id
_entity.type
_entity.pdbx_description
1 polymer ?
#
loop_
_entity_poly.entity_id
_entity_poly.type
_entity_poly.pdbx_seq_one_letter_code
_entity_poly.pdbx_strand_id
1 'polypeptide(L)'
;MAKAKKEVKEQPVEQVLWAAADKLRKNMDAAEYKHIVLGLIFLKYISDNFYELYHKLEAGEGDYAGADPNDPYEYRAENVFYVPPQARWDYLQSRAKLPTIGKDIDDAMDAIEKDNPSLKGVLPKEYAKEKLDKQSLGGLIDLVSTIALGDSVSRSNDVLGRVYEYFLGQFALAEGKKGGQFYTPRCVVQLLVEMLEPYEGRVFDPCCGSGGMFVQSEKFIEAHADRYNGKAKEIDKLFESVVSVYGQESNQTTWRLCKMNLALRGIDSSNV
;
A
#
# COMPACT_ATOMS: atom_id res chain seq x y z
N MET A 1 -22.52 43.79 14.29
CA MET A 1 -21.20 43.23 13.86
C MET A 1 -21.26 41.71 13.97
N ALA A 2 -21.44 41.02 12.90
CA ALA A 2 -21.49 39.56 12.86
C ALA A 2 -20.04 39.00 12.94
N LYS A 3 -19.71 38.20 13.95
CA LYS A 3 -18.47 37.47 14.05
C LYS A 3 -18.42 36.42 12.92
N ALA A 4 -17.48 36.58 11.99
CA ALA A 4 -17.17 35.55 11.00
C ALA A 4 -16.82 34.25 11.72
N LYS A 5 -17.58 33.19 11.49
CA LYS A 5 -17.21 31.82 11.86
C LYS A 5 -15.91 31.49 11.11
N LYS A 6 -14.80 31.27 11.85
CA LYS A 6 -13.61 30.65 11.30
C LYS A 6 -14.00 29.24 10.82
N GLU A 7 -13.97 29.03 9.52
CA GLU A 7 -13.99 27.67 8.98
C GLU A 7 -12.76 26.95 9.53
N VAL A 8 -13.00 25.95 10.38
CA VAL A 8 -11.98 25.01 10.80
C VAL A 8 -11.70 24.14 9.57
N LYS A 9 -10.62 24.40 8.86
CA LYS A 9 -10.15 23.51 7.80
C LYS A 9 -9.86 22.16 8.46
N GLU A 10 -10.65 21.14 8.12
CA GLU A 10 -10.36 19.77 8.52
C GLU A 10 -8.94 19.41 8.04
N GLN A 11 -8.14 18.87 8.96
CA GLN A 11 -6.79 18.41 8.60
C GLN A 11 -6.91 17.19 7.68
N PRO A 12 -6.05 17.07 6.65
CA PRO A 12 -6.01 15.88 5.80
C PRO A 12 -5.85 14.61 6.66
N VAL A 13 -6.57 13.56 6.28
CA VAL A 13 -6.61 12.30 7.04
C VAL A 13 -5.20 11.72 7.24
N GLU A 14 -4.33 11.86 6.26
CA GLU A 14 -2.94 11.41 6.27
C GLU A 14 -2.14 12.05 7.42
N GLN A 15 -2.37 13.35 7.68
CA GLN A 15 -1.69 14.09 8.75
C GLN A 15 -2.17 13.65 10.13
N VAL A 16 -3.48 13.43 10.28
CA VAL A 16 -4.06 12.96 11.54
C VAL A 16 -3.54 11.56 11.90
N LEU A 17 -3.53 10.68 10.90
CA LEU A 17 -3.03 9.31 11.05
C LEU A 17 -1.54 9.28 11.38
N TRP A 18 -0.73 10.09 10.69
CA TRP A 18 0.70 10.22 10.99
C TRP A 18 0.95 10.68 12.42
N ALA A 19 0.27 11.74 12.85
CA ALA A 19 0.44 12.28 14.21
C ALA A 19 0.07 11.25 15.29
N ALA A 20 -0.93 10.40 15.04
CA ALA A 20 -1.32 9.33 15.94
C ALA A 20 -0.32 8.16 15.90
N ALA A 21 0.14 7.75 14.72
CA ALA A 21 1.15 6.71 14.55
C ALA A 21 2.49 7.12 15.19
N ASP A 22 2.94 8.36 15.00
CA ASP A 22 4.20 8.84 15.59
C ASP A 22 4.17 8.83 17.13
N LYS A 23 3.01 9.13 17.74
CA LYS A 23 2.84 8.98 19.20
C LYS A 23 3.00 7.53 19.68
N LEU A 24 2.55 6.55 18.88
CA LEU A 24 2.66 5.14 19.20
C LEU A 24 4.08 4.59 19.01
N ARG A 25 4.92 5.30 18.27
CA ARG A 25 6.33 4.94 18.05
C ARG A 25 7.14 4.89 19.36
N LYS A 26 6.82 5.74 20.33
CA LYS A 26 7.56 5.87 21.58
C LYS A 26 9.07 6.08 21.31
N ASN A 27 9.93 5.20 21.86
CA ASN A 27 11.39 5.27 21.75
C ASN A 27 11.96 4.41 20.60
N MET A 28 11.11 3.89 19.70
CA MET A 28 11.57 3.08 18.57
C MET A 28 12.24 3.96 17.51
N ASP A 29 13.33 3.48 16.91
CA ASP A 29 13.97 4.15 15.78
C ASP A 29 13.03 4.26 14.58
N ALA A 30 13.09 5.41 13.87
CA ALA A 30 12.21 5.70 12.75
C ALA A 30 12.37 4.68 11.60
N ALA A 31 13.60 4.21 11.35
CA ALA A 31 13.88 3.25 10.29
C ALA A 31 13.30 1.85 10.59
N GLU A 32 13.30 1.41 11.86
CA GLU A 32 12.66 0.16 12.27
C GLU A 32 11.13 0.31 12.24
N TYR A 33 10.61 1.40 12.82
CA TYR A 33 9.17 1.64 12.94
C TYR A 33 8.46 1.80 11.60
N LYS A 34 9.14 2.35 10.60
CA LYS A 34 8.66 2.50 9.23
C LYS A 34 8.11 1.19 8.66
N HIS A 35 8.85 0.10 8.79
CA HIS A 35 8.45 -1.20 8.23
C HIS A 35 7.23 -1.78 8.93
N ILE A 36 7.09 -1.55 10.23
CA ILE A 36 5.94 -1.98 11.02
C ILE A 36 4.67 -1.26 10.56
N VAL A 37 4.72 0.06 10.47
CA VAL A 37 3.54 0.86 10.12
C VAL A 37 3.13 0.63 8.66
N LEU A 38 4.09 0.69 7.73
CA LEU A 38 3.81 0.52 6.31
C LEU A 38 3.36 -0.91 5.98
N GLY A 39 3.88 -1.91 6.70
CA GLY A 39 3.41 -3.28 6.57
C GLY A 39 1.97 -3.47 7.04
N LEU A 40 1.55 -2.82 8.14
CA LEU A 40 0.15 -2.86 8.59
C LEU A 40 -0.79 -2.15 7.62
N ILE A 41 -0.40 -0.99 7.08
CA ILE A 41 -1.18 -0.28 6.07
C ILE A 41 -1.35 -1.16 4.83
N PHE A 42 -0.28 -1.82 4.39
CA PHE A 42 -0.34 -2.74 3.27
C PHE A 42 -1.25 -3.94 3.54
N LEU A 43 -1.14 -4.55 4.72
CA LEU A 43 -1.98 -5.67 5.13
C LEU A 43 -3.47 -5.30 5.15
N LYS A 44 -3.80 -4.11 5.65
CA LYS A 44 -5.17 -3.58 5.61
C LYS A 44 -5.66 -3.44 4.17
N TYR A 45 -4.83 -2.84 3.29
CA TYR A 45 -5.16 -2.67 1.89
C TYR A 45 -5.48 -3.99 1.18
N ILE A 46 -4.60 -4.99 1.28
CA ILE A 46 -4.83 -6.28 0.63
C ILE A 46 -6.04 -7.01 1.22
N SER A 47 -6.29 -6.86 2.52
CA SER A 47 -7.47 -7.46 3.16
C SER A 47 -8.78 -6.81 2.70
N ASP A 48 -8.79 -5.48 2.49
CA ASP A 48 -9.98 -4.78 2.00
C ASP A 48 -10.29 -5.15 0.55
N ASN A 49 -9.26 -5.20 -0.32
CA ASN A 49 -9.42 -5.63 -1.72
C ASN A 49 -9.90 -7.08 -1.81
N PHE A 50 -9.35 -7.94 -0.95
CA PHE A 50 -9.79 -9.32 -0.85
C PHE A 50 -11.28 -9.40 -0.52
N TYR A 51 -11.75 -8.66 0.49
CA TYR A 51 -13.16 -8.68 0.87
C TYR A 51 -14.09 -8.11 -0.18
N GLU A 52 -13.65 -7.10 -0.93
CA GLU A 52 -14.44 -6.58 -2.05
C GLU A 52 -14.73 -7.67 -3.07
N LEU A 53 -13.70 -8.39 -3.51
CA LEU A 53 -13.87 -9.48 -4.47
C LEU A 53 -14.59 -10.68 -3.83
N TYR A 54 -14.28 -11.00 -2.57
CA TYR A 54 -14.96 -12.07 -1.83
C TYR A 54 -16.48 -11.92 -1.87
N HIS A 55 -16.98 -10.72 -1.60
CA HIS A 55 -18.43 -10.47 -1.62
C HIS A 55 -19.03 -10.54 -3.04
N LYS A 56 -18.29 -10.15 -4.07
CA LYS A 56 -18.72 -10.31 -5.47
C LYS A 56 -18.83 -11.80 -5.85
N LEU A 57 -17.82 -12.59 -5.48
CA LEU A 57 -17.80 -14.04 -5.69
C LEU A 57 -18.91 -14.74 -4.89
N GLU A 58 -19.12 -14.33 -3.63
CA GLU A 58 -20.18 -14.88 -2.77
C GLU A 58 -21.58 -14.57 -3.31
N ALA A 59 -21.78 -13.38 -3.87
CA ALA A 59 -23.04 -13.00 -4.51
C ALA A 59 -23.32 -13.82 -5.77
N GLY A 60 -22.27 -14.28 -6.49
CA GLY A 60 -22.37 -15.16 -7.64
C GLY A 60 -23.13 -14.56 -8.81
N GLU A 61 -23.12 -13.24 -8.98
CA GLU A 61 -23.85 -12.54 -10.03
C GLU A 61 -22.96 -12.29 -11.27
N GLY A 62 -23.57 -12.32 -12.46
CA GLY A 62 -22.90 -12.00 -13.72
C GLY A 62 -21.72 -12.95 -14.03
N ASP A 63 -20.54 -12.38 -14.23
CA ASP A 63 -19.32 -13.12 -14.58
C ASP A 63 -18.80 -14.02 -13.44
N TYR A 64 -19.31 -13.84 -12.22
CA TYR A 64 -18.93 -14.61 -11.03
C TYR A 64 -19.88 -15.77 -10.72
N ALA A 65 -20.81 -16.10 -11.64
CA ALA A 65 -21.76 -17.18 -11.44
C ALA A 65 -21.05 -18.54 -11.34
N GLY A 66 -21.13 -19.17 -10.15
CA GLY A 66 -20.50 -20.46 -9.86
C GLY A 66 -19.04 -20.40 -9.41
N ALA A 67 -18.47 -19.21 -9.19
CA ALA A 67 -17.14 -19.01 -8.61
C ALA A 67 -17.11 -19.47 -7.14
N ASP A 68 -15.96 -19.98 -6.68
CA ASP A 68 -15.73 -20.33 -5.27
C ASP A 68 -14.97 -19.19 -4.55
N PRO A 69 -15.61 -18.48 -3.59
CA PRO A 69 -14.95 -17.42 -2.83
C PRO A 69 -13.70 -17.86 -2.03
N ASN A 70 -13.47 -19.16 -1.91
CA ASN A 70 -12.30 -19.69 -1.20
C ASN A 70 -11.22 -20.23 -2.14
N ASP A 71 -11.41 -20.17 -3.46
CA ASP A 71 -10.40 -20.57 -4.42
C ASP A 71 -9.41 -19.41 -4.69
N PRO A 72 -8.10 -19.55 -4.34
CA PRO A 72 -7.10 -18.51 -4.62
C PRO A 72 -6.95 -18.17 -6.13
N TYR A 73 -7.37 -19.04 -7.03
CA TYR A 73 -7.27 -18.78 -8.47
C TYR A 73 -8.23 -17.69 -8.93
N GLU A 74 -9.42 -17.57 -8.33
CA GLU A 74 -10.39 -16.52 -8.62
C GLU A 74 -9.78 -15.11 -8.35
N TYR A 75 -9.03 -14.98 -7.25
CA TYR A 75 -8.37 -13.72 -6.90
C TYR A 75 -7.20 -13.38 -7.83
N ARG A 76 -6.43 -14.39 -8.25
CA ARG A 76 -5.32 -14.18 -9.18
C ARG A 76 -5.80 -13.74 -10.56
N ALA A 77 -6.95 -14.24 -11.01
CA ALA A 77 -7.54 -13.85 -12.28
C ALA A 77 -7.90 -12.35 -12.32
N GLU A 78 -8.24 -11.79 -11.16
CA GLU A 78 -8.62 -10.39 -11.00
C GLU A 78 -7.45 -9.50 -10.47
N ASN A 79 -6.20 -10.01 -10.45
CA ASN A 79 -5.04 -9.32 -9.87
C ASN A 79 -5.23 -8.91 -8.39
N VAL A 80 -6.02 -9.66 -7.63
CA VAL A 80 -6.25 -9.46 -6.19
C VAL A 80 -5.43 -10.48 -5.40
N PHE A 81 -4.82 -10.05 -4.30
CA PHE A 81 -4.11 -10.96 -3.41
C PHE A 81 -5.08 -11.80 -2.59
N TYR A 82 -4.89 -13.11 -2.59
CA TYR A 82 -5.67 -13.98 -1.71
C TYR A 82 -5.25 -13.80 -0.26
N VAL A 83 -6.21 -13.61 0.63
CA VAL A 83 -5.96 -13.44 2.07
C VAL A 83 -6.59 -14.60 2.84
N PRO A 84 -5.76 -15.55 3.35
CA PRO A 84 -6.27 -16.68 4.11
C PRO A 84 -6.94 -16.23 5.42
N PRO A 85 -7.89 -17.02 5.98
CA PRO A 85 -8.75 -16.60 7.10
C PRO A 85 -7.99 -16.03 8.31
N GLN A 86 -6.85 -16.63 8.67
CA GLN A 86 -6.02 -16.19 9.81
C GLN A 86 -5.23 -14.89 9.55
N ALA A 87 -5.20 -14.41 8.30
CA ALA A 87 -4.52 -13.19 7.90
C ALA A 87 -5.47 -12.02 7.59
N ARG A 88 -6.78 -12.27 7.62
CA ARG A 88 -7.80 -11.23 7.36
C ARG A 88 -7.77 -10.17 8.44
N TRP A 89 -8.02 -8.94 8.04
CA TRP A 89 -7.88 -7.78 8.94
C TRP A 89 -8.78 -7.84 10.17
N ASP A 90 -10.04 -8.24 10.01
CA ASP A 90 -11.01 -8.40 11.09
C ASP A 90 -10.56 -9.46 12.12
N TYR A 91 -9.97 -10.58 11.66
CA TYR A 91 -9.37 -11.57 12.55
C TYR A 91 -8.24 -10.96 13.38
N LEU A 92 -7.29 -10.26 12.75
CA LEU A 92 -6.17 -9.63 13.45
C LEU A 92 -6.63 -8.51 14.38
N GLN A 93 -7.61 -7.70 13.96
CA GLN A 93 -8.20 -6.65 14.77
C GLN A 93 -8.87 -7.20 16.03
N SER A 94 -9.60 -8.32 15.93
CA SER A 94 -10.20 -8.98 17.08
C SER A 94 -9.18 -9.42 18.13
N ARG A 95 -7.92 -9.66 17.71
CA ARG A 95 -6.80 -10.10 18.53
C ARG A 95 -5.83 -8.98 18.92
N ALA A 96 -6.07 -7.75 18.51
CA ALA A 96 -5.16 -6.62 18.68
C ALA A 96 -4.71 -6.36 20.12
N LYS A 97 -5.52 -6.75 21.12
CA LYS A 97 -5.22 -6.60 22.56
C LYS A 97 -4.56 -7.82 23.19
N LEU A 98 -4.38 -8.91 22.43
CA LEU A 98 -3.74 -10.12 22.97
C LEU A 98 -2.22 -9.98 22.98
N PRO A 99 -1.53 -10.59 23.96
CA PRO A 99 -0.06 -10.60 24.01
C PRO A 99 0.59 -11.26 22.78
N THR A 100 -0.15 -12.13 22.09
CA THR A 100 0.29 -12.87 20.90
C THR A 100 0.21 -12.09 19.61
N ILE A 101 -0.39 -10.89 19.60
CA ILE A 101 -0.70 -10.13 18.37
C ILE A 101 0.50 -9.97 17.44
N GLY A 102 1.70 -9.76 17.96
CA GLY A 102 2.90 -9.65 17.12
C GLY A 102 3.19 -10.94 16.36
N LYS A 103 3.05 -12.09 17.02
CA LYS A 103 3.21 -13.39 16.38
C LYS A 103 2.06 -13.66 15.39
N ASP A 104 0.84 -13.31 15.76
CA ASP A 104 -0.33 -13.49 14.89
C ASP A 104 -0.16 -12.73 13.57
N ILE A 105 0.45 -11.51 13.59
CA ILE A 105 0.73 -10.73 12.38
C ILE A 105 1.87 -11.39 11.58
N ASP A 106 2.97 -11.81 12.22
CA ASP A 106 4.07 -12.48 11.50
C ASP A 106 3.58 -13.77 10.81
N ASP A 107 2.77 -14.58 11.51
CA ASP A 107 2.15 -15.79 10.95
C ASP A 107 1.18 -15.45 9.79
N ALA A 108 0.46 -14.34 9.88
CA ALA A 108 -0.41 -13.83 8.80
C ALA A 108 0.38 -13.44 7.56
N MET A 109 1.49 -12.71 7.74
CA MET A 109 2.38 -12.31 6.63
C MET A 109 2.98 -13.55 5.93
N ASP A 110 3.38 -14.58 6.70
CA ASP A 110 3.85 -15.86 6.14
C ASP A 110 2.77 -16.57 5.34
N ALA A 111 1.55 -16.59 5.84
CA ALA A 111 0.43 -17.23 5.15
C ALA A 111 0.08 -16.53 3.85
N ILE A 112 0.08 -15.18 3.83
CA ILE A 112 -0.16 -14.39 2.61
C ILE A 112 0.93 -14.65 1.58
N GLU A 113 2.22 -14.63 1.95
CA GLU A 113 3.32 -14.89 1.01
C GLU A 113 3.27 -16.31 0.43
N LYS A 114 2.80 -17.29 1.19
CA LYS A 114 2.65 -18.67 0.74
C LYS A 114 1.62 -18.78 -0.39
N ASP A 115 0.51 -18.07 -0.26
CA ASP A 115 -0.59 -18.15 -1.22
C ASP A 115 -0.43 -17.15 -2.39
N ASN A 116 0.49 -16.17 -2.27
CA ASN A 116 0.77 -15.15 -3.28
C ASN A 116 2.27 -15.13 -3.65
N PRO A 117 2.72 -15.90 -4.64
CA PRO A 117 4.14 -16.01 -4.99
C PRO A 117 4.83 -14.67 -5.33
N SER A 118 4.10 -13.69 -5.86
CA SER A 118 4.62 -12.35 -6.19
C SER A 118 5.01 -11.53 -4.94
N LEU A 119 4.46 -11.87 -3.76
CA LEU A 119 4.79 -11.24 -2.48
C LEU A 119 5.88 -11.98 -1.70
N LYS A 120 6.45 -13.08 -2.23
CA LYS A 120 7.44 -13.88 -1.52
C LYS A 120 8.65 -13.07 -1.09
N GLY A 121 8.92 -13.01 0.23
CA GLY A 121 10.03 -12.27 0.83
C GLY A 121 9.82 -10.74 0.89
N VAL A 122 8.63 -10.25 0.53
CA VAL A 122 8.28 -8.82 0.50
C VAL A 122 7.77 -8.33 1.85
N LEU A 123 6.92 -9.11 2.51
CA LEU A 123 6.22 -8.66 3.71
C LEU A 123 7.15 -8.61 4.94
N PRO A 124 7.06 -7.56 5.78
CA PRO A 124 7.85 -7.48 7.01
C PRO A 124 7.35 -8.49 8.05
N LYS A 125 8.26 -9.18 8.72
CA LYS A 125 7.99 -10.20 9.76
C LYS A 125 8.79 -9.86 11.01
N GLU A 126 8.46 -8.74 11.61
CA GLU A 126 9.20 -8.15 12.74
C GLU A 126 8.29 -7.77 13.92
N TYR A 127 7.00 -8.20 13.86
CA TYR A 127 5.99 -7.79 14.83
C TYR A 127 6.08 -8.56 16.16
N ALA A 128 6.65 -9.77 16.14
CA ALA A 128 6.87 -10.57 17.36
C ALA A 128 8.06 -10.10 18.20
N LYS A 129 8.92 -9.19 17.69
CA LYS A 129 10.11 -8.71 18.39
C LYS A 129 9.74 -8.15 19.78
N GLU A 130 10.57 -8.47 20.80
CA GLU A 130 10.36 -8.00 22.19
C GLU A 130 10.40 -6.49 22.33
N LYS A 131 11.20 -5.80 21.50
CA LYS A 131 11.30 -4.33 21.47
C LYS A 131 9.99 -3.64 21.09
N LEU A 132 9.10 -4.32 20.38
CA LEU A 132 7.83 -3.76 19.95
C LEU A 132 6.79 -3.92 21.07
N ASP A 133 6.42 -2.81 21.68
CA ASP A 133 5.38 -2.77 22.71
C ASP A 133 4.03 -3.21 22.15
N LYS A 134 3.43 -4.25 22.75
CA LYS A 134 2.21 -4.87 22.26
C LYS A 134 0.99 -3.96 22.37
N GLN A 135 0.98 -3.04 23.35
CA GLN A 135 -0.09 -2.04 23.45
C GLN A 135 -0.01 -1.01 22.31
N SER A 136 1.21 -0.57 21.97
CA SER A 136 1.44 0.32 20.83
C SER A 136 1.07 -0.36 19.51
N LEU A 137 1.39 -1.66 19.35
CA LEU A 137 1.00 -2.43 18.18
C LEU A 137 -0.52 -2.57 18.07
N GLY A 138 -1.22 -2.90 19.16
CA GLY A 138 -2.69 -2.92 19.20
C GLY A 138 -3.31 -1.57 18.86
N GLY A 139 -2.74 -0.47 19.40
CA GLY A 139 -3.16 0.89 19.08
C GLY A 139 -2.94 1.26 17.61
N LEU A 140 -1.90 0.74 16.95
CA LEU A 140 -1.68 0.91 15.51
C LEU A 140 -2.72 0.16 14.69
N ILE A 141 -3.07 -1.06 15.07
CA ILE A 141 -4.13 -1.83 14.39
C ILE A 141 -5.45 -1.09 14.49
N ASP A 142 -5.81 -0.61 15.70
CA ASP A 142 -7.02 0.19 15.90
C ASP A 142 -6.99 1.48 15.06
N LEU A 143 -5.86 2.17 15.01
CA LEU A 143 -5.67 3.38 14.20
C LEU A 143 -5.85 3.10 12.71
N VAL A 144 -5.18 2.07 12.17
CA VAL A 144 -5.27 1.69 10.75
C VAL A 144 -6.69 1.24 10.41
N SER A 145 -7.40 0.60 11.35
CA SER A 145 -8.82 0.25 11.18
C SER A 145 -9.73 1.47 11.04
N THR A 146 -9.35 2.64 11.58
CA THR A 146 -10.12 3.90 11.40
C THR A 146 -9.92 4.52 10.01
N ILE A 147 -8.98 4.02 9.21
CA ILE A 147 -8.89 4.36 7.80
C ILE A 147 -10.04 3.63 7.09
N ALA A 148 -11.23 3.91 7.51
CA ALA A 148 -12.44 3.55 6.81
C ALA A 148 -12.81 4.77 5.95
N LEU A 149 -12.97 4.76 4.63
CA LEU A 149 -13.81 3.73 4.11
C LEU A 149 -15.22 4.31 4.05
N GLY A 150 -15.29 5.46 3.38
CA GLY A 150 -16.57 5.93 2.89
C GLY A 150 -17.10 4.88 1.90
N ASP A 151 -18.40 4.92 1.63
CA ASP A 151 -19.28 3.96 0.98
C ASP A 151 -18.87 3.39 -0.39
N SER A 152 -17.57 3.39 -0.75
CA SER A 152 -17.03 2.68 -1.90
C SER A 152 -15.56 2.31 -1.69
N VAL A 153 -15.22 1.05 -1.89
CA VAL A 153 -13.86 0.47 -1.73
C VAL A 153 -12.83 1.16 -2.62
N SER A 154 -13.20 1.61 -3.82
CA SER A 154 -12.31 2.36 -4.71
C SER A 154 -11.77 3.65 -4.08
N ARG A 155 -12.58 4.38 -3.29
CA ARG A 155 -12.11 5.54 -2.50
C ARG A 155 -11.17 5.13 -1.37
N SER A 156 -11.37 3.97 -0.80
CA SER A 156 -10.54 3.40 0.26
C SER A 156 -9.13 3.11 -0.23
N ASN A 157 -9.00 2.48 -1.40
CA ASN A 157 -7.73 2.14 -2.00
C ASN A 157 -6.89 3.39 -2.35
N ASP A 158 -7.52 4.41 -2.93
CA ASP A 158 -6.86 5.70 -3.18
C ASP A 158 -6.41 6.37 -1.87
N VAL A 159 -7.22 6.32 -0.81
CA VAL A 159 -6.84 6.86 0.51
C VAL A 159 -5.65 6.10 1.10
N LEU A 160 -5.67 4.76 1.08
CA LEU A 160 -4.54 3.96 1.61
C LEU A 160 -3.26 4.18 0.81
N GLY A 161 -3.33 4.28 -0.52
CA GLY A 161 -2.19 4.63 -1.36
C GLY A 161 -1.61 6.01 -1.02
N ARG A 162 -2.46 7.03 -0.80
CA ARG A 162 -2.03 8.37 -0.36
C ARG A 162 -1.42 8.36 1.04
N VAL A 163 -2.03 7.64 1.98
CA VAL A 163 -1.50 7.47 3.34
C VAL A 163 -0.12 6.82 3.29
N TYR A 164 0.04 5.76 2.50
CA TYR A 164 1.32 5.07 2.32
C TYR A 164 2.41 6.02 1.80
N GLU A 165 2.13 6.76 0.73
CA GLU A 165 3.05 7.73 0.14
C GLU A 165 3.40 8.86 1.13
N TYR A 166 2.41 9.38 1.85
CA TYR A 166 2.60 10.41 2.86
C TYR A 166 3.51 9.90 3.99
N PHE A 167 3.28 8.68 4.48
CA PHE A 167 4.09 8.08 5.54
C PHE A 167 5.53 7.82 5.09
N LEU A 168 5.76 7.36 3.86
CA LEU A 168 7.10 7.25 3.28
C LEU A 168 7.84 8.59 3.35
N GLY A 169 7.20 9.68 2.94
CA GLY A 169 7.77 11.02 3.00
C GLY A 169 8.08 11.49 4.44
N GLN A 170 7.18 11.23 5.39
CA GLN A 170 7.38 11.61 6.80
C GLN A 170 8.50 10.80 7.46
N PHE A 171 8.60 9.50 7.16
CA PHE A 171 9.71 8.69 7.64
C PHE A 171 11.03 9.14 7.03
N ALA A 172 11.06 9.53 5.74
CA ALA A 172 12.25 10.08 5.12
C ALA A 172 12.72 11.38 5.81
N LEU A 173 11.80 12.26 6.19
CA LEU A 173 12.10 13.45 6.97
C LEU A 173 12.64 13.10 8.36
N ALA A 174 12.04 12.13 9.05
CA ALA A 174 12.45 11.69 10.37
C ALA A 174 13.85 11.04 10.39
N GLU A 175 14.21 10.32 9.32
CA GLU A 175 15.54 9.71 9.14
C GLU A 175 16.60 10.72 8.66
N GLY A 176 16.20 11.93 8.30
CA GLY A 176 17.09 13.00 7.84
C GLY A 176 17.90 12.63 6.60
N LYS A 177 19.25 12.76 6.64
CA LYS A 177 20.09 12.45 5.47
C LYS A 177 19.97 11.02 4.95
N LYS A 178 19.62 10.05 5.79
CA LYS A 178 19.41 8.65 5.40
C LYS A 178 18.08 8.44 4.67
N GLY A 179 17.09 9.29 4.88
CA GLY A 179 15.80 9.21 4.22
C GLY A 179 15.87 9.35 2.69
N GLY A 180 16.82 10.13 2.19
CA GLY A 180 17.09 10.28 0.77
C GLY A 180 17.58 9.00 0.05
N GLN A 181 17.94 7.96 0.82
CA GLN A 181 18.36 6.68 0.23
C GLN A 181 17.17 5.85 -0.31
N PHE A 182 15.96 6.14 0.11
CA PHE A 182 14.78 5.38 -0.32
C PHE A 182 13.62 6.24 -0.83
N TYR A 183 13.65 7.55 -0.62
CA TYR A 183 12.55 8.44 -0.98
C TYR A 183 13.05 9.71 -1.66
N THR A 184 12.61 9.94 -2.88
CA THR A 184 12.78 11.19 -3.61
C THR A 184 11.49 12.01 -3.49
N PRO A 185 11.55 13.32 -3.15
CA PRO A 185 10.36 14.14 -3.02
C PRO A 185 9.51 14.12 -4.30
N ARG A 186 8.18 14.00 -4.14
CA ARG A 186 7.22 13.87 -5.23
C ARG A 186 7.42 14.94 -6.32
N CYS A 187 7.64 16.21 -5.93
CA CYS A 187 7.81 17.31 -6.89
C CYS A 187 9.04 17.12 -7.79
N VAL A 188 10.11 16.50 -7.29
CA VAL A 188 11.31 16.20 -8.07
C VAL A 188 11.03 15.04 -9.03
N VAL A 189 10.43 13.96 -8.53
CA VAL A 189 10.08 12.80 -9.36
C VAL A 189 9.11 13.17 -10.46
N GLN A 190 8.08 13.95 -10.13
CA GLN A 190 7.11 14.46 -11.11
C GLN A 190 7.78 15.25 -12.21
N LEU A 191 8.69 16.19 -11.86
CA LEU A 191 9.43 16.95 -12.86
C LEU A 191 10.24 16.04 -13.79
N LEU A 192 10.93 15.03 -13.23
CA LEU A 192 11.70 14.09 -14.04
C LEU A 192 10.83 13.29 -15.00
N VAL A 193 9.66 12.83 -14.54
CA VAL A 193 8.72 12.07 -15.38
C VAL A 193 8.12 12.95 -16.48
N GLU A 194 7.75 14.20 -16.18
CA GLU A 194 7.28 15.16 -17.19
C GLU A 194 8.35 15.44 -18.26
N MET A 195 9.64 15.42 -17.89
CA MET A 195 10.75 15.60 -18.86
C MET A 195 11.00 14.35 -19.69
N LEU A 196 10.76 13.13 -19.14
CA LEU A 196 10.96 11.86 -19.81
C LEU A 196 9.81 11.49 -20.74
N GLU A 197 8.61 11.99 -20.46
CA GLU A 197 7.39 11.71 -21.22
C GLU A 197 7.18 10.21 -21.53
N PRO A 198 7.02 9.34 -20.49
CA PRO A 198 6.97 7.89 -20.66
C PRO A 198 5.59 7.42 -21.18
N TYR A 199 5.27 7.75 -22.43
CA TYR A 199 3.97 7.41 -23.03
C TYR A 199 3.78 5.92 -23.31
N GLU A 200 4.87 5.19 -23.62
CA GLU A 200 4.81 3.75 -23.89
C GLU A 200 6.19 3.11 -23.78
N GLY A 201 6.24 1.79 -23.64
CA GLY A 201 7.46 1.00 -23.67
C GLY A 201 7.97 0.61 -22.28
N ARG A 202 9.27 0.77 -22.03
CA ARG A 202 9.92 0.32 -20.79
C ARG A 202 10.45 1.50 -19.99
N VAL A 203 10.04 1.58 -18.73
CA VAL A 203 10.60 2.52 -17.75
C VAL A 203 11.60 1.76 -16.88
N PHE A 204 12.86 2.15 -16.94
CA PHE A 204 13.94 1.53 -16.16
C PHE A 204 14.54 2.52 -15.17
N ASP A 205 14.56 2.12 -13.90
CA ASP A 205 15.21 2.87 -12.82
C ASP A 205 16.27 1.98 -12.14
N PRO A 206 17.59 2.27 -12.33
CA PRO A 206 18.67 1.45 -11.77
C PRO A 206 18.86 1.63 -10.26
N CYS A 207 18.17 2.56 -9.62
CA CYS A 207 18.22 2.82 -8.18
C CYS A 207 16.84 3.26 -7.67
N CYS A 208 15.84 2.40 -7.90
CA CYS A 208 14.42 2.75 -7.82
C CYS A 208 13.92 3.16 -6.43
N GLY A 209 14.70 2.94 -5.37
CA GLY A 209 14.30 3.31 -4.02
C GLY A 209 12.96 2.69 -3.65
N SER A 210 12.00 3.51 -3.24
CA SER A 210 10.62 3.08 -2.95
C SER A 210 9.68 3.04 -4.18
N GLY A 211 10.22 3.14 -5.41
CA GLY A 211 9.45 3.04 -6.65
C GLY A 211 8.76 4.33 -7.08
N GLY A 212 9.23 5.48 -6.60
CA GLY A 212 8.60 6.78 -6.88
C GLY A 212 8.49 7.11 -8.36
N MET A 213 9.51 6.80 -9.18
CA MET A 213 9.50 7.03 -10.63
C MET A 213 8.39 6.23 -11.31
N PHE A 214 8.19 4.97 -10.95
CA PHE A 214 7.15 4.12 -11.53
C PHE A 214 5.76 4.64 -11.20
N VAL A 215 5.52 4.99 -9.93
CA VAL A 215 4.25 5.57 -9.47
C VAL A 215 3.93 6.90 -10.16
N GLN A 216 4.92 7.78 -10.40
CA GLN A 216 4.67 9.02 -11.11
C GLN A 216 4.50 8.79 -12.62
N SER A 217 5.14 7.78 -13.21
CA SER A 217 4.91 7.37 -14.60
C SER A 217 3.48 6.87 -14.83
N GLU A 218 2.91 6.10 -13.88
CA GLU A 218 1.50 5.72 -13.89
C GLU A 218 0.59 6.95 -13.90
N LYS A 219 0.79 7.88 -12.96
CA LYS A 219 0.03 9.14 -12.90
C LYS A 219 0.16 10.01 -14.15
N PHE A 220 1.34 9.99 -14.79
CA PHE A 220 1.55 10.67 -16.06
C PHE A 220 0.69 10.05 -17.18
N ILE A 221 0.64 8.72 -17.28
CA ILE A 221 -0.20 8.00 -18.25
C ILE A 221 -1.69 8.30 -18.02
N GLU A 222 -2.15 8.23 -16.76
CA GLU A 222 -3.53 8.56 -16.38
C GLU A 222 -3.90 10.00 -16.77
N ALA A 223 -3.02 10.97 -16.48
CA ALA A 223 -3.22 12.38 -16.81
C ALA A 223 -3.27 12.64 -18.33
N HIS A 224 -2.71 11.74 -19.14
CA HIS A 224 -2.68 11.81 -20.60
C HIS A 224 -3.53 10.73 -21.27
N ALA A 225 -4.54 10.19 -20.56
CA ALA A 225 -5.36 9.07 -21.01
C ALA A 225 -6.05 9.34 -22.37
N ASP A 226 -6.40 10.59 -22.67
CA ASP A 226 -7.01 11.00 -23.95
C ASP A 226 -6.15 10.65 -25.17
N ARG A 227 -4.83 10.52 -25.00
CA ARG A 227 -3.88 10.14 -26.05
C ARG A 227 -4.01 8.67 -26.48
N TYR A 228 -4.62 7.86 -25.63
CA TYR A 228 -4.70 6.40 -25.80
C TYR A 228 -6.06 5.90 -26.27
N ASN A 229 -6.86 6.73 -26.91
CA ASN A 229 -8.22 6.46 -27.37
C ASN A 229 -8.41 5.00 -27.82
N GLY A 230 -9.11 4.20 -27.01
CA GLY A 230 -9.47 2.80 -27.29
C GLY A 230 -8.40 1.73 -27.01
N LYS A 231 -7.21 2.07 -26.48
CA LYS A 231 -6.18 1.06 -26.13
C LYS A 231 -6.47 0.33 -24.80
N ALA A 232 -7.22 0.92 -23.91
CA ALA A 232 -7.71 0.24 -22.71
C ALA A 232 -9.20 0.50 -22.51
N LYS A 233 -9.94 -0.53 -22.09
CA LYS A 233 -11.36 -0.40 -21.73
C LYS A 233 -11.55 0.33 -20.38
N GLU A 234 -10.54 0.28 -19.52
CA GLU A 234 -10.51 0.83 -18.19
C GLU A 234 -9.24 1.67 -18.01
N ILE A 235 -9.38 2.89 -17.52
CA ILE A 235 -8.25 3.81 -17.27
C ILE A 235 -7.27 3.21 -16.27
N ASP A 236 -7.78 2.52 -15.25
CA ASP A 236 -6.99 1.89 -14.19
C ASP A 236 -6.00 0.81 -14.70
N LYS A 237 -6.29 0.22 -15.88
CA LYS A 237 -5.42 -0.78 -16.53
C LYS A 237 -4.59 -0.19 -17.68
N LEU A 238 -4.71 1.12 -17.95
CA LEU A 238 -4.03 1.75 -19.08
C LEU A 238 -2.52 1.68 -18.93
N PHE A 239 -1.98 1.95 -17.73
CA PHE A 239 -0.54 1.95 -17.48
C PHE A 239 0.08 0.60 -17.82
N GLU A 240 -0.45 -0.50 -17.28
CA GLU A 240 0.05 -1.85 -17.55
C GLU A 240 -0.05 -2.26 -19.02
N SER A 241 -1.00 -1.70 -19.77
CA SER A 241 -1.18 -2.00 -21.19
C SER A 241 -0.14 -1.31 -22.09
N VAL A 242 0.50 -0.23 -21.65
CA VAL A 242 1.41 0.59 -22.47
C VAL A 242 2.83 0.68 -21.91
N VAL A 243 3.03 0.50 -20.61
CA VAL A 243 4.32 0.62 -19.94
C VAL A 243 4.64 -0.65 -19.14
N SER A 244 5.92 -1.08 -19.20
CA SER A 244 6.47 -2.10 -18.31
C SER A 244 7.59 -1.49 -17.46
N VAL A 245 7.59 -1.79 -16.15
CA VAL A 245 8.59 -1.25 -15.23
C VAL A 245 9.74 -2.24 -14.99
N TYR A 246 10.95 -1.70 -14.92
CA TYR A 246 12.17 -2.43 -14.62
C TYR A 246 12.95 -1.64 -13.56
N GLY A 247 13.32 -2.29 -12.46
CA GLY A 247 13.99 -1.61 -11.36
C GLY A 247 15.13 -2.40 -10.75
N GLN A 248 16.06 -1.68 -10.13
CA GLN A 248 17.08 -2.25 -9.28
C GLN A 248 17.15 -1.49 -7.97
N GLU A 249 17.25 -2.22 -6.86
CA GLU A 249 17.48 -1.70 -5.53
C GLU A 249 18.42 -2.64 -4.76
N SER A 250 19.53 -2.09 -4.27
CA SER A 250 20.55 -2.87 -3.56
C SER A 250 20.18 -3.17 -2.11
N ASN A 251 19.36 -2.30 -1.50
CA ASN A 251 18.92 -2.46 -0.13
C ASN A 251 17.62 -3.28 -0.07
N GLN A 252 17.70 -4.47 0.49
CA GLN A 252 16.56 -5.40 0.56
C GLN A 252 15.35 -4.81 1.29
N THR A 253 15.53 -3.99 2.33
CA THR A 253 14.41 -3.39 3.04
C THR A 253 13.73 -2.30 2.22
N THR A 254 14.49 -1.52 1.47
CA THR A 254 13.99 -0.54 0.51
C THR A 254 13.29 -1.22 -0.67
N TRP A 255 13.87 -2.31 -1.18
CA TRP A 255 13.25 -3.13 -2.22
C TRP A 255 11.86 -3.63 -1.79
N ARG A 256 11.70 -4.10 -0.54
CA ARG A 256 10.38 -4.48 0.01
C ARG A 256 9.39 -3.32 -0.02
N LEU A 257 9.84 -2.12 0.35
CA LEU A 257 9.00 -0.91 0.29
C LEU A 257 8.55 -0.61 -1.15
N CYS A 258 9.47 -0.76 -2.12
CA CYS A 258 9.14 -0.62 -3.55
C CYS A 258 8.06 -1.61 -3.96
N LYS A 259 8.27 -2.91 -3.68
CA LYS A 259 7.30 -3.96 -4.04
C LYS A 259 5.92 -3.70 -3.44
N MET A 260 5.83 -3.34 -2.17
CA MET A 260 4.56 -2.99 -1.53
C MET A 260 3.93 -1.73 -2.15
N ASN A 261 4.74 -0.71 -2.45
CA ASN A 261 4.27 0.54 -3.05
C ASN A 261 3.67 0.33 -4.45
N LEU A 262 4.29 -0.52 -5.27
CA LEU A 262 3.79 -0.87 -6.60
C LEU A 262 2.54 -1.75 -6.50
N ALA A 263 2.53 -2.73 -5.60
CA ALA A 263 1.39 -3.60 -5.37
C ALA A 263 0.12 -2.86 -4.93
N LEU A 264 0.27 -1.78 -4.11
CA LEU A 264 -0.83 -0.88 -3.72
C LEU A 264 -1.52 -0.19 -4.91
N ARG A 265 -0.90 -0.19 -6.08
CA ARG A 265 -1.39 0.47 -7.30
C ARG A 265 -1.66 -0.50 -8.43
N GLY A 266 -1.53 -1.80 -8.17
CA GLY A 266 -1.68 -2.83 -9.20
C GLY A 266 -0.54 -2.84 -10.23
N ILE A 267 0.57 -2.11 -10.00
CA ILE A 267 1.70 -2.09 -10.93
C ILE A 267 2.47 -3.40 -10.85
N ASP A 268 2.61 -4.10 -11.98
CA ASP A 268 3.43 -5.31 -12.05
C ASP A 268 4.90 -5.01 -11.72
N SER A 269 5.36 -5.60 -10.64
CA SER A 269 6.72 -5.43 -10.13
C SER A 269 7.61 -6.65 -10.36
N SER A 270 7.26 -7.54 -11.28
CA SER A 270 8.00 -8.80 -11.54
C SER A 270 9.46 -8.57 -11.96
N ASN A 271 9.74 -7.43 -12.60
CA ASN A 271 11.07 -7.04 -13.07
C ASN A 271 11.79 -6.02 -12.14
N VAL A 272 11.38 -5.96 -10.87
CA VAL A 272 11.99 -5.08 -9.86
C VAL A 272 12.66 -5.90 -8.76
#